data_bd6c763bc274045a55402ff9dc450f67
#
_entry.id   bd6c763bc274045a55402ff9dc450f67
#
_cell.length_a   1.000
_cell.length_b   1.000
_cell.length_c   1.000
_cell.angle_alpha   90.00
_cell.angle_beta   90.00
_cell.angle_gamma   90.00
#
_symmetry.space_group_name_H-M   'P 1'
#
loop_
_entity.id
_entity.type
_entity.pdbx_description
1 polymer ?
#
loop_
_entity_poly.entity_id
_entity_poly.type
_entity_poly.pdbx_seq_one_letter_code
_entity_poly.pdbx_strand_id
1 'polypeptide(L)'
;MRTRKVEGLKKLARLVVKVKDPSEIEGLLSQMKSLPRLFKGSRGYAFEIVSPEQDVILVHAENDIRDLVPLETVPEFSSNKSIKYLSQFEISMELRLPEGTESILDPEKVGTVITFTEGQGPDLAVENNVTWDLSMLKFLVKNFDLTSLRQKFEGTDYFIPKSEKFFLGKDTNNIELWFEEA
;
A
#
# COMPACT_ATOMS: atom_id res chain seq x y z
N MET A 1 -9.45 -4.05 -3.06
CA MET A 1 -8.28 -3.83 -3.94
C MET A 1 -8.41 -4.75 -5.15
N ARG A 2 -8.08 -4.27 -6.32
CA ARG A 2 -8.11 -5.03 -7.58
C ARG A 2 -6.80 -4.81 -8.32
N THR A 3 -6.28 -5.83 -8.99
CA THR A 3 -5.02 -5.78 -9.75
C THR A 3 -5.25 -6.12 -11.21
N ARG A 4 -4.36 -5.64 -12.08
CA ARG A 4 -4.28 -5.98 -13.51
C ARG A 4 -2.83 -6.15 -13.94
N LYS A 5 -2.61 -6.81 -15.06
CA LYS A 5 -1.28 -6.91 -15.67
C LYS A 5 -0.85 -5.57 -16.26
N VAL A 6 0.37 -5.16 -15.98
CA VAL A 6 1.03 -3.97 -16.52
C VAL A 6 2.50 -4.29 -16.80
N GLU A 7 3.18 -3.39 -17.48
CA GLU A 7 4.62 -3.49 -17.81
C GLU A 7 5.36 -2.35 -17.11
N GLY A 8 6.52 -2.67 -16.52
CA GLY A 8 7.38 -1.67 -15.88
C GLY A 8 7.15 -1.49 -14.38
N LEU A 9 7.33 -0.26 -13.90
CA LEU A 9 7.28 0.05 -12.48
C LEU A 9 5.83 0.09 -11.99
N LYS A 10 5.50 -0.70 -10.98
CA LYS A 10 4.15 -0.79 -10.43
C LYS A 10 3.71 0.49 -9.72
N LYS A 11 2.42 0.81 -9.82
CA LYS A 11 1.76 1.89 -9.06
C LYS A 11 1.81 1.64 -7.57
N LEU A 12 1.55 0.40 -7.15
CA LEU A 12 1.75 -0.01 -5.77
C LEU A 12 3.26 -0.13 -5.50
N ALA A 13 3.82 0.83 -4.76
CA ALA A 13 5.22 0.80 -4.36
C ALA A 13 5.44 -0.31 -3.33
N ARG A 14 4.61 -0.33 -2.29
CA ARG A 14 4.61 -1.39 -1.27
C ARG A 14 3.33 -1.37 -0.42
N LEU A 15 3.03 -2.50 0.18
CA LEU A 15 2.15 -2.62 1.34
C LEU A 15 3.00 -2.51 2.60
N VAL A 16 2.50 -1.78 3.58
CA VAL A 16 3.18 -1.60 4.87
C VAL A 16 2.30 -2.17 5.97
N VAL A 17 2.83 -3.13 6.71
CA VAL A 17 2.17 -3.78 7.83
C VAL A 17 2.87 -3.34 9.11
N LYS A 18 2.23 -2.46 9.87
CA LYS A 18 2.73 -2.00 11.17
C LYS A 18 2.19 -2.89 12.27
N VAL A 19 3.08 -3.61 12.94
CA VAL A 19 2.74 -4.52 14.03
C VAL A 19 2.86 -3.78 15.36
N LYS A 20 1.93 -4.03 16.28
CA LYS A 20 1.93 -3.39 17.59
C LYS A 20 2.99 -3.96 18.52
N ASP A 21 3.15 -5.29 18.54
CA ASP A 21 4.15 -6.00 19.33
C ASP A 21 5.38 -6.36 18.47
N PRO A 22 6.54 -5.71 18.66
CA PRO A 22 7.75 -6.01 17.90
C PRO A 22 8.23 -7.47 18.04
N SER A 23 7.92 -8.14 19.15
CA SER A 23 8.35 -9.52 19.40
C SER A 23 7.69 -10.52 18.43
N GLU A 24 6.56 -10.17 17.85
CA GLU A 24 5.89 -10.99 16.84
C GLU A 24 6.71 -11.06 15.54
N ILE A 25 7.43 -9.99 15.21
CA ILE A 25 8.30 -9.96 14.03
C ILE A 25 9.45 -10.96 14.19
N GLU A 26 10.11 -10.97 15.36
CA GLU A 26 11.17 -11.93 15.65
C GLU A 26 10.64 -13.36 15.67
N GLY A 27 9.44 -13.56 16.21
CA GLY A 27 8.74 -14.85 16.18
C GLY A 27 8.45 -15.34 14.76
N LEU A 28 8.05 -14.46 13.84
CA LEU A 28 7.88 -14.81 12.43
C LEU A 28 9.22 -15.15 11.76
N LEU A 29 10.23 -14.31 11.95
CA LEU A 29 11.56 -14.49 11.36
C LEU A 29 12.21 -15.81 11.78
N SER A 30 12.03 -16.22 13.05
CA SER A 30 12.57 -17.49 13.56
C SER A 30 11.95 -18.73 12.90
N GLN A 31 10.81 -18.60 12.24
CA GLN A 31 10.08 -19.70 11.58
C GLN A 31 10.31 -19.73 10.06
N MET A 32 10.94 -18.69 9.50
CA MET A 32 11.17 -18.61 8.06
C MET A 32 12.31 -19.53 7.64
N LYS A 33 12.10 -20.32 6.57
CA LYS A 33 13.14 -21.19 6.00
C LYS A 33 14.25 -20.41 5.29
N SER A 34 13.90 -19.27 4.71
CA SER A 34 14.85 -18.33 4.12
C SER A 34 14.50 -16.94 4.62
N LEU A 35 15.51 -16.20 5.06
CA LEU A 35 15.27 -14.88 5.60
C LEU A 35 15.10 -13.87 4.46
N PRO A 36 14.12 -12.97 4.58
CA PRO A 36 13.88 -11.88 3.65
C PRO A 36 14.94 -10.78 3.84
N ARG A 37 14.81 -9.66 3.12
CA ARG A 37 15.59 -8.47 3.38
C ARG A 37 15.25 -7.92 4.76
N LEU A 38 16.26 -7.73 5.60
CA LEU A 38 16.10 -7.34 6.99
C LEU A 38 16.48 -5.88 7.22
N PHE A 39 15.81 -5.30 8.21
CA PHE A 39 16.09 -3.96 8.71
C PHE A 39 16.10 -3.97 10.24
N LYS A 40 16.74 -2.96 10.82
CA LYS A 40 16.72 -2.69 12.25
C LYS A 40 16.29 -1.26 12.49
N GLY A 41 15.41 -1.06 13.45
CA GLY A 41 14.99 0.23 13.94
C GLY A 41 15.05 0.30 15.48
N SER A 42 14.54 1.36 16.05
CA SER A 42 14.52 1.60 17.49
C SER A 42 13.65 0.61 18.25
N ARG A 43 12.57 0.15 17.62
CA ARG A 43 11.59 -0.78 18.21
C ARG A 43 11.83 -2.24 17.89
N GLY A 44 12.84 -2.57 17.12
CA GLY A 44 13.13 -3.95 16.82
C GLY A 44 13.54 -4.21 15.37
N TYR A 45 13.31 -5.43 14.92
CA TYR A 45 13.55 -5.82 13.55
C TYR A 45 12.35 -5.52 12.66
N ALA A 46 12.64 -5.38 11.37
CA ALA A 46 11.65 -5.31 10.32
C ALA A 46 12.14 -6.15 9.14
N PHE A 47 11.23 -6.52 8.25
CA PHE A 47 11.59 -7.26 7.05
C PHE A 47 10.73 -6.89 5.86
N GLU A 48 11.29 -7.08 4.67
CA GLU A 48 10.64 -6.88 3.40
C GLU A 48 10.60 -8.18 2.62
N ILE A 49 9.40 -8.58 2.19
CA ILE A 49 9.17 -9.70 1.30
C ILE A 49 8.75 -9.18 -0.06
N VAL A 50 9.20 -9.88 -1.11
CA VAL A 50 8.75 -9.62 -2.49
C VAL A 50 8.00 -10.85 -2.98
N SER A 51 6.75 -10.66 -3.40
CA SER A 51 5.95 -11.74 -3.99
C SER A 51 6.48 -12.16 -5.37
N PRO A 52 6.07 -13.32 -5.90
CA PRO A 52 6.38 -13.70 -7.28
C PRO A 52 5.91 -12.67 -8.30
N GLU A 53 4.83 -11.93 -8.00
CA GLU A 53 4.27 -10.85 -8.82
C GLU A 53 4.98 -9.50 -8.59
N GLN A 54 6.10 -9.50 -7.86
CA GLN A 54 6.87 -8.30 -7.53
C GLN A 54 6.14 -7.29 -6.63
N ASP A 55 5.19 -7.76 -5.81
CA ASP A 55 4.60 -6.93 -4.78
C ASP A 55 5.51 -6.91 -3.55
N VAL A 56 5.82 -5.71 -3.09
CA VAL A 56 6.68 -5.49 -1.92
C VAL A 56 5.81 -5.36 -0.67
N ILE A 57 6.13 -6.12 0.37
CA ILE A 57 5.44 -6.05 1.66
C ILE A 57 6.50 -5.79 2.73
N LEU A 58 6.40 -4.64 3.40
CA LEU A 58 7.23 -4.27 4.54
C LEU A 58 6.47 -4.56 5.84
N VAL A 59 7.07 -5.33 6.73
CA VAL A 59 6.54 -5.61 8.08
C VAL A 59 7.46 -4.96 9.11
N HIS A 60 6.92 -4.09 9.95
CA HIS A 60 7.68 -3.33 10.95
C HIS A 60 6.86 -3.00 12.20
N ALA A 61 7.54 -2.50 13.23
CA ALA A 61 6.90 -1.98 14.45
C ALA A 61 7.24 -0.50 14.72
N GLU A 62 8.03 0.15 13.86
CA GLU A 62 8.48 1.53 14.05
C GLU A 62 7.34 2.55 13.96
N ASN A 63 7.54 3.70 14.59
CA ASN A 63 6.64 4.83 14.44
C ASN A 63 6.80 5.50 13.07
N ASP A 64 8.03 5.55 12.57
CA ASP A 64 8.38 6.06 11.25
C ASP A 64 9.22 5.00 10.51
N ILE A 65 8.83 4.63 9.31
CA ILE A 65 9.58 3.67 8.49
C ILE A 65 10.95 4.22 8.03
N ARG A 66 11.14 5.54 8.08
CA ARG A 66 12.43 6.19 7.75
C ARG A 66 13.51 5.89 8.78
N ASP A 67 13.13 5.45 9.98
CA ASP A 67 14.07 5.04 11.03
C ASP A 67 14.66 3.63 10.81
N LEU A 68 14.18 2.92 9.79
CA LEU A 68 14.63 1.58 9.45
C LEU A 68 15.96 1.60 8.69
N VAL A 69 16.97 0.95 9.25
CA VAL A 69 18.29 0.81 8.62
C VAL A 69 18.44 -0.63 8.10
N PRO A 70 18.83 -0.82 6.82
CA PRO A 70 19.09 -2.15 6.29
C PRO A 70 20.18 -2.88 7.06
N LEU A 71 20.03 -4.18 7.29
CA LEU A 71 21.05 -5.01 7.89
C LEU A 71 21.93 -5.67 6.81
N GLU A 72 23.22 -5.52 6.95
CA GLU A 72 24.23 -6.18 6.09
C GLU A 72 24.45 -7.64 6.50
N THR A 73 24.30 -7.94 7.78
CA THR A 73 24.47 -9.28 8.34
C THR A 73 23.16 -9.78 8.93
N VAL A 74 22.89 -11.04 8.71
CA VAL A 74 21.68 -11.69 9.21
C VAL A 74 21.93 -12.19 10.65
N PRO A 75 21.19 -11.68 11.65
CA PRO A 75 21.28 -12.21 13.02
C PRO A 75 20.59 -13.57 13.12
N GLU A 76 20.99 -14.34 14.13
CA GLU A 76 20.23 -15.55 14.49
C GLU A 76 18.95 -15.14 15.25
N PHE A 77 17.82 -15.66 14.78
CA PHE A 77 16.54 -15.49 15.46
C PHE A 77 16.19 -16.76 16.23
N SER A 78 16.16 -16.65 17.54
CA SER A 78 15.65 -17.69 18.41
C SER A 78 14.40 -17.20 19.13
N SER A 79 13.24 -17.68 18.77
CA SER A 79 11.99 -17.39 19.48
C SER A 79 11.37 -18.65 20.01
N ASN A 80 11.02 -18.65 21.29
CA ASN A 80 10.25 -19.72 21.92
C ASN A 80 8.74 -19.64 21.59
N LYS A 81 8.32 -18.59 20.85
CA LYS A 81 6.93 -18.38 20.44
C LYS A 81 6.75 -18.73 18.98
N SER A 82 5.93 -19.73 18.71
CA SER A 82 5.41 -19.94 17.36
C SER A 82 4.30 -18.94 17.08
N ILE A 83 4.52 -18.05 16.11
CA ILE A 83 3.56 -17.06 15.69
C ILE A 83 2.83 -17.59 14.46
N LYS A 84 1.55 -17.89 14.61
CA LYS A 84 0.71 -18.32 13.48
C LYS A 84 0.02 -17.14 12.80
N TYR A 85 -0.37 -16.13 13.57
CA TYR A 85 -1.03 -14.91 13.10
C TYR A 85 -0.54 -13.72 13.93
N LEU A 86 -0.43 -12.54 13.29
CA LEU A 86 -0.21 -11.28 13.99
C LEU A 86 -1.42 -10.96 14.86
N SER A 87 -1.21 -10.53 16.09
CA SER A 87 -2.28 -10.25 17.05
C SER A 87 -2.98 -8.92 16.76
N GLN A 88 -2.20 -7.87 16.54
CA GLN A 88 -2.69 -6.53 16.21
C GLN A 88 -1.75 -5.86 15.22
N PHE A 89 -2.31 -5.38 14.13
CA PHE A 89 -1.55 -4.69 13.08
C PHE A 89 -2.43 -3.66 12.35
N GLU A 90 -1.76 -2.72 11.72
CA GLU A 90 -2.34 -1.74 10.80
C GLU A 90 -1.77 -1.97 9.41
N ILE A 91 -2.58 -1.78 8.38
CA ILE A 91 -2.13 -1.87 6.98
C ILE A 91 -2.23 -0.49 6.37
N SER A 92 -1.14 -0.06 5.74
CA SER A 92 -1.11 1.09 4.87
C SER A 92 -0.46 0.72 3.53
N MET A 93 -0.52 1.63 2.56
CA MET A 93 0.06 1.42 1.24
C MET A 93 0.79 2.67 0.79
N GLU A 94 1.87 2.46 0.07
CA GLU A 94 2.60 3.51 -0.63
C GLU A 94 2.35 3.37 -2.13
N LEU A 95 1.82 4.43 -2.75
CA LEU A 95 1.52 4.48 -4.18
C LEU A 95 2.52 5.39 -4.90
N ARG A 96 2.90 4.99 -6.09
CA ARG A 96 3.68 5.84 -7.01
C ARG A 96 2.76 6.68 -7.87
N LEU A 97 3.13 7.93 -8.01
CA LEU A 97 2.53 8.85 -8.96
C LEU A 97 3.51 9.10 -10.12
N PRO A 98 3.02 9.38 -11.33
CA PRO A 98 3.87 9.91 -12.38
C PRO A 98 4.56 11.20 -11.91
N GLU A 99 5.81 11.40 -12.31
CA GLU A 99 6.59 12.59 -11.96
C GLU A 99 5.85 13.89 -12.33
N GLY A 100 5.82 14.84 -11.41
CA GLY A 100 5.15 16.14 -11.59
C GLY A 100 3.62 16.07 -11.53
N THR A 101 3.04 14.97 -11.09
CA THR A 101 1.58 14.84 -10.92
C THR A 101 1.18 14.89 -9.45
N GLU A 102 -0.05 15.33 -9.19
CA GLU A 102 -0.66 15.29 -7.86
C GLU A 102 -1.78 14.26 -7.82
N SER A 103 -1.98 13.64 -6.67
CA SER A 103 -3.11 12.75 -6.47
C SER A 103 -4.42 13.54 -6.33
N ILE A 104 -5.51 12.98 -6.87
CA ILE A 104 -6.88 13.45 -6.61
C ILE A 104 -7.25 13.23 -5.13
N LEU A 105 -6.67 12.20 -4.51
CA LEU A 105 -6.87 11.95 -3.08
C LEU A 105 -6.10 12.98 -2.26
N ASP A 106 -6.76 13.54 -1.27
CA ASP A 106 -6.18 14.49 -0.34
C ASP A 106 -5.15 13.76 0.57
N PRO A 107 -3.84 14.06 0.46
CA PRO A 107 -2.82 13.36 1.24
C PRO A 107 -3.01 13.51 2.77
N GLU A 108 -3.55 14.64 3.24
CA GLU A 108 -3.79 14.87 4.66
C GLU A 108 -4.90 13.95 5.20
N LYS A 109 -5.88 13.62 4.36
CA LYS A 109 -7.03 12.78 4.76
C LYS A 109 -6.76 11.29 4.62
N VAL A 110 -5.90 10.89 3.68
CA VAL A 110 -5.57 9.47 3.42
C VAL A 110 -4.16 9.09 3.85
N GLY A 111 -3.34 10.04 4.30
CA GLY A 111 -1.93 9.87 4.61
C GLY A 111 -1.60 8.86 5.72
N THR A 112 -2.58 8.46 6.54
CA THR A 112 -2.41 7.36 7.51
C THR A 112 -2.57 5.98 6.87
N VAL A 113 -3.23 5.89 5.71
CA VAL A 113 -3.52 4.63 5.00
C VAL A 113 -2.79 4.58 3.67
N ILE A 114 -2.66 5.72 2.99
CA ILE A 114 -2.03 5.83 1.68
C ILE A 114 -0.98 6.94 1.74
N THR A 115 0.24 6.62 1.35
CA THR A 115 1.30 7.59 1.08
C THR A 115 1.64 7.58 -0.41
N PHE A 116 2.17 8.68 -0.91
CA PHE A 116 2.50 8.83 -2.31
C PHE A 116 4.00 9.06 -2.48
N THR A 117 4.55 8.50 -3.54
CA THR A 117 5.94 8.70 -3.97
C THR A 117 5.96 8.90 -5.48
N GLU A 118 6.93 9.63 -5.97
CA GLU A 118 7.12 9.81 -7.41
C GLU A 118 7.76 8.57 -8.04
N GLY A 119 7.48 8.36 -9.31
CA GLY A 119 8.07 7.30 -10.08
C GLY A 119 7.91 7.52 -11.57
N GLN A 120 8.73 6.81 -12.34
CA GLN A 120 8.68 6.79 -13.80
C GLN A 120 8.48 5.35 -14.26
N GLY A 121 7.66 5.16 -15.26
CA GLY A 121 7.40 3.85 -15.83
C GLY A 121 6.17 3.87 -16.73
N PRO A 122 6.09 2.98 -17.72
CA PRO A 122 4.98 2.96 -18.67
C PRO A 122 3.63 2.66 -18.01
N ASP A 123 3.62 1.90 -16.93
CA ASP A 123 2.43 1.53 -16.16
C ASP A 123 1.84 2.69 -15.35
N LEU A 124 2.61 3.75 -15.09
CA LEU A 124 2.12 4.92 -14.38
C LEU A 124 1.32 5.87 -15.29
N ALA A 125 1.68 5.95 -16.57
CA ALA A 125 1.10 6.89 -17.52
C ALA A 125 0.16 6.25 -18.55
N VAL A 126 0.38 4.97 -18.89
CA VAL A 126 -0.29 4.26 -20.00
C VAL A 126 -0.83 2.92 -19.53
N GLU A 127 -1.91 2.46 -20.15
CA GLU A 127 -2.44 1.12 -19.91
C GLU A 127 -1.57 0.07 -20.59
N ASN A 128 -0.84 -0.70 -19.79
CA ASN A 128 -0.05 -1.85 -20.24
C ASN A 128 -0.50 -3.14 -19.55
N ASN A 129 -0.23 -4.29 -20.17
CA ASN A 129 -0.86 -5.55 -19.82
C ASN A 129 0.12 -6.71 -19.57
N VAL A 130 1.26 -6.46 -18.95
CA VAL A 130 2.29 -7.50 -18.79
C VAL A 130 2.48 -7.95 -17.34
N THR A 131 2.35 -7.08 -16.36
CA THR A 131 2.50 -7.41 -14.93
C THR A 131 1.20 -7.14 -14.17
N TRP A 132 1.00 -7.82 -13.03
CA TRP A 132 -0.12 -7.50 -12.15
C TRP A 132 0.17 -6.24 -11.35
N ASP A 133 -0.75 -5.27 -11.38
CA ASP A 133 -0.65 -4.03 -10.64
C ASP A 133 -2.01 -3.57 -10.12
N LEU A 134 -1.98 -2.61 -9.20
CA LEU A 134 -3.16 -2.01 -8.60
C LEU A 134 -3.99 -1.30 -9.68
N SER A 135 -5.25 -1.67 -9.80
CA SER A 135 -6.19 -1.06 -10.77
C SER A 135 -7.40 -0.41 -10.11
N MET A 136 -7.70 -0.75 -8.86
CA MET A 136 -8.85 -0.20 -8.15
C MET A 136 -8.62 -0.17 -6.63
N LEU A 137 -9.03 0.93 -6.01
CA LEU A 137 -9.20 1.06 -4.57
C LEU A 137 -10.69 1.27 -4.27
N LYS A 138 -11.22 0.52 -3.31
CA LYS A 138 -12.58 0.73 -2.79
C LYS A 138 -12.51 1.32 -1.39
N PHE A 139 -13.19 2.44 -1.19
CA PHE A 139 -13.33 3.14 0.07
C PHE A 139 -14.76 3.01 0.59
N LEU A 140 -14.91 2.51 1.81
CA LEU A 140 -16.15 2.58 2.56
C LEU A 140 -16.08 3.84 3.44
N VAL A 141 -16.97 4.78 3.21
CA VAL A 141 -16.94 6.09 3.86
C VAL A 141 -18.19 6.31 4.71
N LYS A 142 -18.02 6.77 5.95
CA LYS A 142 -19.14 6.98 6.88
C LYS A 142 -20.04 8.15 6.47
N ASN A 143 -19.47 9.16 5.83
CA ASN A 143 -20.19 10.35 5.36
C ASN A 143 -20.01 10.44 3.86
N PHE A 144 -20.85 9.71 3.13
CA PHE A 144 -20.77 9.66 1.68
C PHE A 144 -21.38 10.93 1.07
N ASP A 145 -20.52 11.82 0.55
CA ASP A 145 -20.91 13.10 -0.05
C ASP A 145 -20.59 13.13 -1.54
N LEU A 146 -21.61 12.86 -2.35
CA LEU A 146 -21.52 12.91 -3.82
C LEU A 146 -21.19 14.29 -4.37
N THR A 147 -21.63 15.36 -3.69
CA THR A 147 -21.36 16.74 -4.16
C THR A 147 -19.88 17.05 -4.09
N SER A 148 -19.25 16.75 -2.96
CA SER A 148 -17.81 16.90 -2.80
C SER A 148 -17.02 16.03 -3.75
N LEU A 149 -17.48 14.78 -4.00
CA LEU A 149 -16.82 13.89 -4.97
C LEU A 149 -16.91 14.40 -6.39
N ARG A 150 -18.09 14.85 -6.85
CA ARG A 150 -18.26 15.47 -8.17
C ARG A 150 -17.31 16.66 -8.37
N GLN A 151 -17.20 17.52 -7.36
CA GLN A 151 -16.29 18.67 -7.41
C GLN A 151 -14.81 18.26 -7.51
N LYS A 152 -14.40 17.26 -6.73
CA LYS A 152 -13.02 16.74 -6.76
C LYS A 152 -12.63 16.09 -8.09
N PHE A 153 -13.60 15.49 -8.76
CA PHE A 153 -13.39 14.79 -10.04
C PHE A 153 -13.84 15.63 -11.25
N GLU A 154 -14.07 16.93 -11.06
CA GLU A 154 -14.39 17.84 -12.15
C GLU A 154 -13.30 17.81 -13.22
N GLY A 155 -13.70 17.63 -14.48
CA GLY A 155 -12.76 17.52 -15.61
C GLY A 155 -12.16 16.14 -15.83
N THR A 156 -12.54 15.14 -15.03
CA THR A 156 -12.15 13.74 -15.21
C THR A 156 -13.36 12.85 -15.51
N ASP A 157 -13.11 11.65 -16.04
CA ASP A 157 -14.18 10.66 -16.25
C ASP A 157 -14.60 10.05 -14.92
N TYR A 158 -15.90 10.13 -14.62
CA TYR A 158 -16.46 9.41 -13.47
C TYR A 158 -17.84 8.85 -13.78
N PHE A 159 -18.27 7.91 -12.96
CA PHE A 159 -19.59 7.27 -13.06
C PHE A 159 -20.31 7.29 -11.71
N ILE A 160 -21.61 7.68 -11.75
CA ILE A 160 -22.53 7.61 -10.62
C ILE A 160 -23.76 6.83 -11.10
N PRO A 161 -24.18 5.74 -10.42
CA PRO A 161 -25.38 5.01 -10.77
C PRO A 161 -26.62 5.84 -10.46
N LYS A 162 -27.75 5.50 -11.07
CA LYS A 162 -29.05 6.13 -10.77
C LYS A 162 -29.47 6.01 -9.30
N SER A 163 -28.97 4.99 -8.60
CA SER A 163 -29.22 4.78 -7.18
C SER A 163 -28.44 5.71 -6.26
N GLU A 164 -27.42 6.41 -6.81
CA GLU A 164 -26.50 7.29 -6.09
C GLU A 164 -25.78 6.64 -4.88
N LYS A 165 -25.70 5.30 -4.83
CA LYS A 165 -25.12 4.56 -3.70
C LYS A 165 -23.60 4.46 -3.74
N PHE A 166 -22.97 4.74 -4.87
CA PHE A 166 -21.54 4.78 -5.01
C PHE A 166 -21.09 5.79 -6.06
N PHE A 167 -19.84 6.14 -6.00
CA PHE A 167 -19.13 6.96 -6.97
C PHE A 167 -17.91 6.19 -7.48
N LEU A 168 -17.68 6.19 -8.77
CA LEU A 168 -16.49 5.61 -9.39
C LEU A 168 -15.80 6.66 -10.24
N GLY A 169 -14.55 6.98 -9.93
CA GLY A 169 -13.69 7.87 -10.70
C GLY A 169 -12.33 7.25 -10.95
N LYS A 170 -11.45 7.98 -11.63
CA LYS A 170 -10.04 7.59 -11.84
C LYS A 170 -9.10 8.62 -11.25
N ASP A 171 -8.03 8.17 -10.65
CA ASP A 171 -6.92 9.01 -10.20
C ASP A 171 -5.93 9.28 -11.35
N THR A 172 -5.03 10.22 -11.16
CA THR A 172 -4.00 10.64 -12.12
C THR A 172 -3.05 9.53 -12.54
N ASN A 173 -2.86 8.52 -11.69
CA ASN A 173 -2.10 7.31 -12.00
C ASN A 173 -2.94 6.14 -12.53
N ASN A 174 -4.14 6.44 -13.06
CA ASN A 174 -5.06 5.49 -13.69
C ASN A 174 -5.55 4.36 -12.77
N ILE A 175 -5.66 4.64 -11.45
CA ILE A 175 -6.32 3.77 -10.49
C ILE A 175 -7.79 4.17 -10.41
N GLU A 176 -8.70 3.19 -10.52
CA GLU A 176 -10.12 3.39 -10.26
C GLU A 176 -10.36 3.59 -8.76
N LEU A 177 -11.06 4.66 -8.41
CA LEU A 177 -11.39 5.01 -7.04
C LEU A 177 -12.90 4.82 -6.84
N TRP A 178 -13.28 3.79 -6.08
CA TRP A 178 -14.66 3.48 -5.77
C TRP A 178 -14.98 3.95 -4.36
N PHE A 179 -15.91 4.88 -4.22
CA PHE A 179 -16.42 5.36 -2.94
C PHE A 179 -17.85 4.87 -2.73
N GLU A 180 -18.14 4.31 -1.58
CA GLU A 180 -19.44 3.76 -1.21
C GLU A 180 -19.72 4.05 0.26
N GLU A 181 -20.99 4.24 0.63
CA GLU A 181 -21.39 4.41 2.02
C GLU A 181 -21.11 3.13 2.83
N ALA A 182 -20.58 3.30 4.06
CA ALA A 182 -20.20 2.21 4.94
C ALA A 182 -21.40 1.58 5.67
#